data_012b489d2c1611ba3f14e05e356f663f
#
_entry.id   012b489d2c1611ba3f14e05e356f663f
#
_cell.length_a   1.000
_cell.length_b   1.000
_cell.length_c   1.000
_cell.angle_alpha   90.00
_cell.angle_beta   90.00
_cell.angle_gamma   90.00
#
_symmetry.space_group_name_H-M   'P 1'
#
loop_
_entity.id
_entity.type
_entity.pdbx_description
1 polymer ?
#
loop_
_entity_poly.entity_id
_entity_poly.type
_entity_poly.pdbx_seq_one_letter_code
_entity_poly.pdbx_strand_id
1 'polypeptide(L)'
;VHGGHRAQEWESRLAGATYEEVARAGGGILSTVRATRAASEEGLFDAALPRLDALLADGVGTVEIKSGYGLDADTELAMLRTARRLGREREATVVTSFLGAHAVPPDHRGRAMAY
;
A
#
# COMPACT_ATOMS: atom_id res chain seq x y z
N VAL A 1 -1.66 1.56 -4.52
CA VAL A 1 -1.51 0.11 -4.74
C VAL A 1 -1.00 -0.54 -3.47
N HIS A 2 -1.80 -1.36 -2.84
CA HIS A 2 -1.45 -2.10 -1.63
C HIS A 2 -2.42 -3.27 -1.43
N GLY A 3 -2.01 -4.29 -0.68
CA GLY A 3 -2.86 -5.39 -0.25
C GLY A 3 -3.69 -5.02 0.99
N GLY A 4 -4.78 -5.78 1.23
CA GLY A 4 -5.62 -5.64 2.39
C GLY A 4 -6.37 -4.32 2.52
N HIS A 5 -7.05 -4.16 3.65
CA HIS A 5 -7.68 -2.92 4.08
C HIS A 5 -7.64 -2.81 5.61
N ARG A 6 -7.87 -1.62 6.13
CA ARG A 6 -7.76 -1.33 7.57
C ARG A 6 -9.06 -0.79 8.17
N ALA A 7 -10.20 -1.16 7.59
CA ALA A 7 -11.51 -0.69 8.05
C ALA A 7 -11.81 -1.10 9.49
N GLN A 8 -11.48 -2.34 9.88
CA GLN A 8 -11.67 -2.83 11.24
C GLN A 8 -10.79 -2.10 12.27
N GLU A 9 -9.57 -1.72 11.90
CA GLU A 9 -8.72 -0.89 12.78
C GLU A 9 -9.33 0.50 12.98
N TRP A 10 -9.89 1.07 11.93
CA TRP A 10 -10.61 2.35 12.02
C TRP A 10 -11.83 2.24 12.93
N GLU A 11 -12.62 1.20 12.78
CA GLU A 11 -13.77 0.92 13.64
C GLU A 11 -13.38 0.76 15.10
N SER A 12 -12.30 0.01 15.38
CA SER A 12 -11.76 -0.14 16.73
C SER A 12 -11.34 1.20 17.34
N ARG A 13 -10.73 2.08 16.55
CA ARG A 13 -10.36 3.43 17.00
C ARG A 13 -11.59 4.29 17.30
N LEU A 14 -12.62 4.22 16.48
CA LEU A 14 -13.89 4.91 16.76
C LEU A 14 -14.54 4.38 18.04
N ALA A 15 -14.36 3.10 18.38
CA ALA A 15 -14.80 2.49 19.63
C ALA A 15 -13.88 2.80 20.84
N GLY A 16 -12.83 3.61 20.64
CA GLY A 16 -11.96 4.09 21.74
C GLY A 16 -10.60 3.42 21.85
N ALA A 17 -10.25 2.49 20.93
CA ALA A 17 -8.90 1.89 20.94
C ALA A 17 -7.83 2.94 20.61
N THR A 18 -6.72 2.89 21.35
CA THR A 18 -5.57 3.75 21.10
C THR A 18 -4.75 3.25 19.89
N TYR A 19 -3.94 4.12 19.32
CA TYR A 19 -2.99 3.74 18.27
C TYR A 19 -2.04 2.63 18.72
N GLU A 20 -1.59 2.69 19.98
CA GLU A 20 -0.70 1.68 20.56
C GLU A 20 -1.37 0.32 20.71
N GLU A 21 -2.64 0.28 21.13
CA GLU A 21 -3.42 -0.95 21.23
C GLU A 21 -3.61 -1.60 19.87
N VAL A 22 -3.97 -0.82 18.83
CA VAL A 22 -4.08 -1.30 17.45
C VAL A 22 -2.73 -1.83 16.95
N ALA A 23 -1.63 -1.13 17.22
CA ALA A 23 -0.29 -1.57 16.83
C ALA A 23 0.14 -2.86 17.52
N ARG A 24 -0.14 -3.01 18.84
CA ARG A 24 0.14 -4.25 19.60
C ARG A 24 -0.65 -5.44 19.10
N ALA A 25 -1.88 -5.22 18.61
CA ALA A 25 -2.70 -6.26 17.98
C ALA A 25 -2.21 -6.65 16.57
N GLY A 26 -1.07 -6.10 16.12
CA GLY A 26 -0.50 -6.38 14.80
C GLY A 26 -1.07 -5.54 13.68
N GLY A 27 -1.79 -4.46 14.00
CA GLY A 27 -2.33 -3.47 13.08
C GLY A 27 -1.31 -2.42 12.63
N GLY A 28 -1.80 -1.31 12.13
CA GLY A 28 -0.98 -0.23 11.59
C GLY A 28 -0.40 -0.54 10.22
N ILE A 29 0.68 0.14 9.86
CA ILE A 29 1.31 -0.04 8.54
C ILE A 29 1.82 -1.46 8.31
N LEU A 30 2.20 -2.18 9.38
CA LEU A 30 2.71 -3.55 9.28
C LEU A 30 1.65 -4.54 8.79
N SER A 31 0.37 -4.32 9.11
CA SER A 31 -0.70 -5.15 8.55
C SER A 31 -0.81 -4.97 7.04
N THR A 32 -0.73 -3.74 6.56
CA THR A 32 -0.71 -3.43 5.13
C THR A 32 0.54 -4.00 4.45
N VAL A 33 1.71 -3.89 5.08
CA VAL A 33 2.97 -4.48 4.54
C VAL A 33 2.84 -5.98 4.39
N ARG A 34 2.35 -6.69 5.41
CA ARG A 34 2.14 -8.14 5.33
C ARG A 34 1.19 -8.53 4.21
N ALA A 35 0.05 -7.85 4.11
CA ALA A 35 -0.93 -8.11 3.06
C ALA A 35 -0.39 -7.80 1.65
N THR A 36 0.42 -6.76 1.51
CA THR A 36 1.03 -6.37 0.23
C THR A 36 2.10 -7.39 -0.19
N ARG A 37 2.96 -7.82 0.74
CA ARG A 37 3.97 -8.87 0.47
C ARG A 37 3.36 -10.22 0.15
N ALA A 38 2.20 -10.55 0.76
CA ALA A 38 1.49 -11.80 0.50
C ALA A 38 0.72 -11.82 -0.82
N ALA A 39 0.43 -10.66 -1.41
CA ALA A 39 -0.30 -10.56 -2.67
C ALA A 39 0.63 -10.76 -3.87
N SER A 40 0.13 -11.45 -4.89
CA SER A 40 0.77 -11.45 -6.21
C SER A 40 0.63 -10.08 -6.88
N GLU A 41 1.45 -9.80 -7.90
CA GLU A 41 1.31 -8.57 -8.70
C GLU A 41 -0.08 -8.46 -9.35
N GLU A 42 -0.65 -9.59 -9.82
CA GLU A 42 -2.03 -9.65 -10.31
C GLU A 42 -3.05 -9.32 -9.21
N GLY A 43 -2.88 -9.89 -8.02
CA GLY A 43 -3.75 -9.59 -6.87
C GLY A 43 -3.68 -8.12 -6.43
N LEU A 44 -2.51 -7.49 -6.50
CA LEU A 44 -2.36 -6.06 -6.28
C LEU A 44 -3.09 -5.23 -7.33
N PHE A 45 -3.02 -5.65 -8.59
CA PHE A 45 -3.73 -5.01 -9.69
C PHE A 45 -5.25 -5.11 -9.52
N ASP A 46 -5.76 -6.31 -9.29
CA ASP A 46 -7.20 -6.57 -9.11
C ASP A 46 -7.78 -5.80 -7.94
N ALA A 47 -7.03 -5.70 -6.84
CA ALA A 47 -7.45 -4.92 -5.67
C ALA A 47 -7.39 -3.40 -5.90
N ALA A 48 -6.47 -2.91 -6.71
CA ALA A 48 -6.29 -1.48 -6.96
C ALA A 48 -7.23 -0.93 -8.04
N LEU A 49 -7.61 -1.76 -9.03
CA LEU A 49 -8.39 -1.33 -10.18
C LEU A 49 -9.75 -0.70 -9.78
N PRO A 50 -10.58 -1.30 -8.91
CA PRO A 50 -11.82 -0.68 -8.48
C PRO A 50 -11.64 0.65 -7.75
N ARG A 51 -10.52 0.81 -7.02
CA ARG A 51 -10.19 2.08 -6.35
C ARG A 51 -9.84 3.18 -7.34
N LEU A 52 -9.09 2.84 -8.40
CA LEU A 52 -8.83 3.78 -9.49
C LEU A 52 -10.11 4.13 -10.23
N ASP A 53 -10.96 3.15 -10.55
CA ASP A 53 -12.23 3.37 -11.22
C ASP A 53 -13.15 4.31 -10.42
N ALA A 54 -13.17 4.18 -9.09
CA ALA A 54 -13.90 5.09 -8.23
C ALA A 54 -13.37 6.53 -8.30
N LEU A 55 -12.05 6.72 -8.31
CA LEU A 55 -11.44 8.05 -8.46
C LEU A 55 -11.76 8.66 -9.82
N LEU A 56 -11.74 7.87 -10.90
CA LEU A 56 -12.08 8.33 -12.25
C LEU A 56 -13.55 8.72 -12.34
N ALA A 57 -14.45 7.97 -11.69
CA ALA A 57 -15.87 8.27 -11.62
C ALA A 57 -16.14 9.60 -10.91
N ASP A 58 -15.27 9.99 -9.95
CA ASP A 58 -15.32 11.29 -9.27
C ASP A 58 -14.65 12.44 -10.06
N GLY A 59 -14.20 12.17 -11.29
CA GLY A 59 -13.62 13.17 -12.18
C GLY A 59 -12.11 13.38 -12.05
N VAL A 60 -11.40 12.49 -11.34
CA VAL A 60 -9.94 12.54 -11.24
C VAL A 60 -9.31 12.09 -12.56
N GLY A 61 -8.45 12.93 -13.17
CA GLY A 61 -7.74 12.62 -14.41
C GLY A 61 -6.29 12.23 -14.21
N THR A 62 -5.66 12.70 -13.13
CA THR A 62 -4.25 12.41 -12.78
C THR A 62 -4.16 11.89 -11.36
N VAL A 63 -3.43 10.78 -11.18
CA VAL A 63 -3.24 10.14 -9.87
C VAL A 63 -1.74 9.92 -9.63
N GLU A 64 -1.25 10.41 -8.51
CA GLU A 64 0.05 9.99 -8.00
C GLU A 64 -0.12 8.68 -7.21
N ILE A 65 0.66 7.67 -7.56
CA ILE A 65 0.69 6.38 -6.86
C ILE A 65 2.07 6.17 -6.26
N LYS A 66 2.13 6.18 -4.93
CA LYS A 66 3.36 5.91 -4.18
C LYS A 66 3.50 4.41 -3.90
N SER A 67 4.72 3.89 -3.94
CA SER A 67 5.06 2.64 -3.27
C SER A 67 5.25 2.86 -1.76
N GLY A 68 5.80 1.91 -1.02
CA GLY A 68 6.13 2.11 0.39
C GLY A 68 5.47 1.11 1.35
N TYR A 69 4.72 0.15 0.84
CA TYR A 69 4.14 -0.92 1.65
C TYR A 69 4.73 -2.30 1.35
N GLY A 70 5.76 -2.36 0.51
CA GLY A 70 6.56 -3.57 0.33
C GLY A 70 7.65 -3.65 1.38
N LEU A 71 8.40 -2.59 1.51
CA LEU A 71 9.59 -2.48 2.35
C LEU A 71 10.62 -3.59 2.06
N ASP A 72 10.63 -4.06 0.83
CA ASP A 72 11.64 -4.87 0.18
C ASP A 72 11.65 -4.57 -1.32
N ALA A 73 12.77 -4.80 -1.99
CA ALA A 73 12.98 -4.38 -3.37
C ALA A 73 11.95 -5.00 -4.34
N ASP A 74 11.67 -6.29 -4.20
CA ASP A 74 10.81 -7.02 -5.13
C ASP A 74 9.35 -6.56 -5.03
N THR A 75 8.85 -6.41 -3.80
CA THR A 75 7.48 -5.96 -3.55
C THR A 75 7.29 -4.49 -3.94
N GLU A 76 8.25 -3.62 -3.64
CA GLU A 76 8.21 -2.21 -4.04
C GLU A 76 8.18 -2.07 -5.57
N LEU A 77 8.99 -2.85 -6.29
CA LEU A 77 8.96 -2.87 -7.75
C LEU A 77 7.64 -3.43 -8.30
N ALA A 78 7.08 -4.46 -7.68
CA ALA A 78 5.77 -4.99 -8.06
C ALA A 78 4.67 -3.93 -7.90
N MET A 79 4.68 -3.15 -6.82
CA MET A 79 3.75 -2.03 -6.61
C MET A 79 3.87 -0.98 -7.71
N LEU A 80 5.10 -0.60 -8.09
CA LEU A 80 5.33 0.40 -9.14
C LEU A 80 4.94 -0.11 -10.54
N ARG A 81 5.23 -1.40 -10.85
CA ARG A 81 4.77 -2.02 -12.10
C ARG A 81 3.25 -2.08 -12.18
N THR A 82 2.59 -2.44 -11.08
CA THR A 82 1.13 -2.43 -10.97
C THR A 82 0.57 -1.02 -11.19
N ALA A 83 1.16 0.00 -10.58
CA ALA A 83 0.74 1.38 -10.78
C ALA A 83 0.82 1.82 -12.25
N ARG A 84 1.91 1.48 -12.94
CA ARG A 84 2.06 1.76 -14.37
C ARG A 84 1.07 0.98 -15.23
N ARG A 85 0.77 -0.28 -14.86
CA ARG A 85 -0.24 -1.09 -15.54
C ARG A 85 -1.62 -0.45 -15.42
N LEU A 86 -2.00 0.03 -14.25
CA LEU A 86 -3.27 0.75 -14.03
C LEU A 86 -3.42 1.94 -14.99
N GLY A 87 -2.37 2.73 -15.17
CA GLY A 87 -2.38 3.85 -16.12
C GLY A 87 -2.48 3.43 -17.59
N ARG A 88 -2.07 2.21 -17.95
CA ARG A 88 -2.25 1.67 -19.32
C ARG A 88 -3.64 1.10 -19.53
N GLU A 89 -4.28 0.59 -18.48
CA GLU A 89 -5.60 -0.06 -18.56
C GLU A 89 -6.77 0.94 -18.44
N ARG A 90 -6.50 2.16 -18.05
CA ARG A 90 -7.51 3.23 -17.88
C ARG A 90 -7.04 4.54 -18.49
N GLU A 91 -7.99 5.38 -18.86
CA GLU A 91 -7.74 6.76 -19.31
C GLU A 91 -7.41 7.64 -18.09
N ALA A 92 -6.26 7.41 -17.50
CA ALA A 92 -5.73 8.17 -16.37
C ALA A 92 -4.24 8.42 -16.55
N THR A 93 -3.80 9.61 -16.21
CA THR A 93 -2.37 9.88 -16.06
C THR A 93 -1.90 9.37 -14.69
N VAL A 94 -1.05 8.36 -14.68
CA VAL A 94 -0.46 7.83 -13.44
C VAL A 94 0.98 8.28 -13.32
N VAL A 95 1.26 9.02 -12.25
CA VAL A 95 2.62 9.38 -11.83
C VAL A 95 3.03 8.45 -10.69
N THR A 96 4.21 7.86 -10.77
CA THR A 96 4.69 6.94 -9.74
C THR A 96 5.79 7.58 -8.91
N SER A 97 5.74 7.38 -7.58
CA SER A 97 6.77 7.82 -6.64
C SER A 97 7.26 6.63 -5.83
N PHE A 98 8.58 6.44 -5.79
CA PHE A 98 9.21 5.42 -4.95
C PHE A 98 9.29 5.90 -3.50
N LEU A 99 8.77 5.12 -2.57
CA LEU A 99 8.75 5.42 -1.14
C LEU A 99 9.22 4.23 -0.29
N GLY A 100 10.10 3.39 -0.82
CA GLY A 100 10.52 2.13 -0.19
C GLY A 100 11.29 2.29 1.12
N ALA A 101 11.93 3.43 1.35
CA ALA A 101 12.77 3.67 2.52
C ALA A 101 12.12 4.57 3.60
N HIS A 102 10.80 4.74 3.60
CA HIS A 102 10.14 5.61 4.60
C HIS A 102 9.97 4.97 5.98
N ALA A 103 10.15 3.65 6.09
CA ALA A 103 10.08 2.92 7.34
C ALA A 103 11.03 1.72 7.30
N VAL A 104 11.61 1.37 8.43
CA VAL A 104 12.47 0.18 8.54
C VAL A 104 11.58 -1.03 8.83
N PRO A 105 11.60 -2.06 7.97
CA PRO A 105 10.78 -3.25 8.19
C PRO A 105 11.29 -4.09 9.38
N PRO A 106 10.43 -4.95 9.97
CA PRO A 106 10.80 -5.76 11.13
C PRO A 106 12.03 -6.65 10.90
N ASP A 107 12.21 -7.16 9.69
CA ASP A 107 13.33 -7.99 9.27
C ASP A 107 14.68 -7.23 9.23
N HIS A 108 14.64 -5.90 9.28
CA HIS A 108 15.83 -5.04 9.36
C HIS A 108 15.94 -4.27 10.69
N ARG A 109 15.19 -4.66 11.73
CA ARG A 109 15.30 -4.02 13.06
C ARG A 109 16.72 -4.07 13.58
N GLY A 110 17.24 -2.92 14.05
CA GLY A 110 18.61 -2.76 14.50
C GLY A 110 19.68 -2.71 13.39
N ARG A 111 19.30 -2.79 12.14
CA ARG A 111 20.20 -2.76 10.97
C ARG A 111 19.71 -1.77 9.92
N ALA A 112 19.19 -0.62 10.35
CA ALA A 112 18.59 0.37 9.45
C ALA A 112 19.54 0.83 8.32
N MET A 113 20.86 0.88 8.58
CA MET A 113 21.85 1.25 7.58
C MET A 113 22.11 0.16 6.53
N ALA A 114 21.62 -1.07 6.76
CA ALA A 114 21.71 -2.18 5.80
C ALA A 114 20.45 -2.35 4.95
N TYR A 115 19.43 -1.55 5.24
CA TYR A 115 18.17 -1.48 4.50
C TYR A 115 18.22 -0.35 3.47
#